data_916a50962f62e9ffcb48feb5dac49e93
#
_entry.id   916a50962f62e9ffcb48feb5dac49e93
#
_cell.length_a   1.000
_cell.length_b   1.000
_cell.length_c   1.000
_cell.angle_alpha   90.00
_cell.angle_beta   90.00
_cell.angle_gamma   90.00
#
_symmetry.space_group_name_H-M   'P 1'
#
loop_
_entity.id
_entity.type
_entity.pdbx_description
1 polymer ?
#
loop_
_entity_poly.entity_id
_entity_poly.type
_entity_poly.pdbx_seq_one_letter_code
_entity_poly.pdbx_strand_id
1 'polypeptide(L)'
;MIEPPCTTMVNRIFPEVRKRAALNLRRERWKQNDIAKSLGVTQAMVSRYLSAEIEEFPADIEKAXQGMADEISDMLINKRSDPEIIATICRNCFAMREKGSMCQLHPVDNCRVCMNIRSQGPVGKRKEVLDDVHAAVKILEGPLSPHIVPEVRINIASALPDADGSAGVVAIPGRLLEIRGEIKALTEPEFGASQHLSAILLAAKRKQPDIKG
;
A
#
# COMPACT_ATOMS: atom_id res chain seq x y z
N MET A 1 -25.49 6.81 7.60
CA MET A 1 -24.17 7.26 8.13
C MET A 1 -23.10 6.93 7.11
N ILE A 2 -22.18 7.86 6.83
CA ILE A 2 -21.09 7.60 5.86
C ILE A 2 -19.98 6.83 6.58
N GLU A 3 -19.73 5.61 6.13
CA GLU A 3 -18.70 4.75 6.73
C GLU A 3 -17.59 4.47 5.73
N PRO A 4 -16.33 4.76 6.09
CA PRO A 4 -15.21 4.38 5.23
C PRO A 4 -15.02 2.86 5.21
N PRO A 5 -14.45 2.29 4.14
CA PRO A 5 -14.27 0.83 4.05
C PRO A 5 -13.48 0.19 5.18
N CYS A 6 -12.58 0.94 5.82
CA CYS A 6 -11.83 0.44 6.98
C CYS A 6 -12.72 0.16 8.20
N THR A 7 -13.89 0.80 8.31
CA THR A 7 -14.86 0.48 9.36
C THR A 7 -15.37 -0.96 9.23
N THR A 8 -15.66 -1.39 8.00
CA THR A 8 -16.05 -2.79 7.72
C THR A 8 -14.92 -3.76 8.10
N MET A 9 -13.68 -3.40 7.77
CA MET A 9 -12.51 -4.21 8.15
C MET A 9 -12.42 -4.38 9.67
N VAL A 10 -12.53 -3.27 10.42
CA VAL A 10 -12.36 -3.26 11.88
C VAL A 10 -13.53 -3.97 12.58
N ASN A 11 -14.76 -3.75 12.11
CA ASN A 11 -15.96 -4.21 12.83
C ASN A 11 -16.41 -5.61 12.42
N ARG A 12 -16.06 -6.08 11.22
CA ARG A 12 -16.53 -7.39 10.74
C ARG A 12 -15.39 -8.36 10.47
N ILE A 13 -14.41 -7.96 9.68
CA ILE A 13 -13.34 -8.86 9.22
C ILE A 13 -12.34 -9.15 10.35
N PHE A 14 -11.83 -8.12 11.00
CA PHE A 14 -10.75 -8.27 11.97
C PHE A 14 -11.15 -9.07 13.22
N PRO A 15 -12.37 -8.98 13.76
CA PRO A 15 -12.80 -9.88 14.83
C PRO A 15 -12.74 -11.36 14.42
N GLU A 16 -13.14 -11.69 13.19
CA GLU A 16 -13.09 -13.06 12.69
C GLU A 16 -11.64 -13.52 12.44
N VAL A 17 -10.78 -12.63 11.96
CA VAL A 17 -9.34 -12.93 11.83
C VAL A 17 -8.76 -13.25 13.21
N ARG A 18 -9.05 -12.44 14.24
CA ARG A 18 -8.62 -12.69 15.63
C ARG A 18 -9.14 -14.02 16.16
N LYS A 19 -10.38 -14.36 15.86
CA LYS A 19 -11.00 -15.64 16.28
C LYS A 19 -10.22 -16.82 15.67
N ARG A 20 -9.98 -16.79 14.36
CA ARG A 20 -9.22 -17.83 13.63
C ARG A 20 -7.78 -17.92 14.14
N ALA A 21 -7.13 -16.79 14.36
CA ALA A 21 -5.78 -16.76 14.93
C ALA A 21 -5.75 -17.37 16.33
N ALA A 22 -6.76 -17.08 17.17
CA ALA A 22 -6.88 -17.70 18.49
C ALA A 22 -7.02 -19.22 18.41
N LEU A 23 -7.81 -19.71 17.44
CA LEU A 23 -7.98 -21.15 17.19
C LEU A 23 -6.65 -21.77 16.73
N ASN A 24 -5.93 -21.13 15.83
CA ASN A 24 -4.62 -21.59 15.36
C ASN A 24 -3.63 -21.69 16.53
N LEU A 25 -3.48 -20.61 17.31
CA LEU A 25 -2.59 -20.59 18.48
C LEU A 25 -2.99 -21.64 19.52
N ARG A 26 -4.29 -21.91 19.67
CA ARG A 26 -4.77 -22.96 20.60
C ARG A 26 -4.38 -24.36 20.10
N ARG A 27 -4.41 -24.63 18.79
CA ARG A 27 -3.93 -25.88 18.19
C ARG A 27 -2.43 -26.05 18.48
N GLU A 28 -1.66 -24.96 18.52
CA GLU A 28 -0.25 -24.93 18.89
C GLU A 28 -0.03 -24.98 20.42
N ARG A 29 -1.09 -25.35 21.17
CA ARG A 29 -1.07 -25.58 22.64
C ARG A 29 -0.83 -24.32 23.48
N TRP A 30 -1.01 -23.12 22.91
CA TRP A 30 -0.91 -21.90 23.70
C TRP A 30 -2.00 -21.81 24.75
N LYS A 31 -1.68 -21.26 25.92
CA LYS A 31 -2.66 -21.01 26.99
C LYS A 31 -3.52 -19.80 26.62
N GLN A 32 -4.78 -19.79 27.05
CA GLN A 32 -5.69 -18.69 26.74
C GLN A 32 -5.15 -17.32 27.17
N ASN A 33 -4.43 -17.25 28.30
CA ASN A 33 -3.85 -16.01 28.79
C ASN A 33 -2.74 -15.49 27.84
N ASP A 34 -1.93 -16.39 27.29
CA ASP A 34 -0.86 -16.01 26.35
C ASP A 34 -1.45 -15.56 25.02
N ILE A 35 -2.48 -16.25 24.51
CA ILE A 35 -3.25 -15.87 23.33
C ILE A 35 -3.85 -14.46 23.54
N ALA A 36 -4.46 -14.22 24.70
CA ALA A 36 -5.08 -12.94 25.04
C ALA A 36 -4.08 -11.79 24.97
N LYS A 37 -2.90 -11.96 25.60
CA LYS A 37 -1.83 -10.97 25.56
C LYS A 37 -1.35 -10.70 24.14
N SER A 38 -1.10 -11.75 23.36
CA SER A 38 -0.56 -11.62 22.00
C SER A 38 -1.55 -11.02 21.02
N LEU A 39 -2.84 -11.26 21.18
CA LEU A 39 -3.88 -10.69 20.32
C LEU A 39 -4.43 -9.35 20.82
N GLY A 40 -3.93 -8.84 21.96
CA GLY A 40 -4.40 -7.59 22.54
C GLY A 40 -5.88 -7.61 22.95
N VAL A 41 -6.33 -8.76 23.51
CA VAL A 41 -7.74 -8.93 23.95
C VAL A 41 -7.78 -9.50 25.38
N THR A 42 -8.94 -9.58 25.98
CA THR A 42 -9.10 -10.21 27.30
C THR A 42 -9.15 -11.74 27.20
N GLN A 43 -8.80 -12.44 28.27
CA GLN A 43 -8.92 -13.91 28.32
C GLN A 43 -10.39 -14.35 28.11
N ALA A 44 -11.34 -13.59 28.64
CA ALA A 44 -12.75 -13.86 28.41
C ALA A 44 -13.14 -13.77 26.92
N MET A 45 -12.54 -12.84 26.17
CA MET A 45 -12.71 -12.77 24.71
C MET A 45 -12.13 -14.00 24.02
N VAL A 46 -10.95 -14.45 24.44
CA VAL A 46 -10.33 -15.67 23.89
C VAL A 46 -11.23 -16.89 24.15
N SER A 47 -11.73 -17.02 25.38
CA SER A 47 -12.68 -18.11 25.72
C SER A 47 -13.88 -18.10 24.78
N ARG A 48 -14.43 -16.90 24.51
CA ARG A 48 -15.56 -16.73 23.60
C ARG A 48 -15.16 -17.09 22.15
N TYR A 49 -13.98 -16.67 21.69
CA TYR A 49 -13.48 -17.02 20.35
C TYR A 49 -13.38 -18.54 20.16
N LEU A 50 -12.91 -19.25 21.19
CA LEU A 50 -12.71 -20.71 21.10
C LEU A 50 -14.04 -21.50 21.13
N SER A 51 -15.13 -20.91 21.61
CA SER A 51 -16.45 -21.57 21.68
C SER A 51 -17.45 -21.08 20.63
N ALA A 52 -17.17 -19.95 19.96
CA ALA A 52 -18.09 -19.35 18.99
C ALA A 52 -17.94 -19.96 17.61
N GLU A 53 -19.07 -20.07 16.90
CA GLU A 53 -19.05 -20.46 15.50
C GLU A 53 -18.35 -19.39 14.65
N ILE A 54 -17.63 -19.82 13.63
CA ILE A 54 -16.96 -18.93 12.68
C ILE A 54 -18.01 -18.34 11.73
N GLU A 55 -18.00 -17.02 11.55
CA GLU A 55 -18.86 -16.36 10.57
C GLU A 55 -18.40 -16.77 9.16
N GLU A 56 -19.33 -17.18 8.33
CA GLU A 56 -19.08 -17.53 6.94
C GLU A 56 -19.12 -16.28 6.05
N PHE A 57 -18.17 -16.15 5.18
CA PHE A 57 -18.06 -15.05 4.22
C PHE A 57 -18.07 -15.58 2.78
N PRO A 58 -18.33 -14.72 1.79
CA PRO A 58 -18.07 -15.08 0.39
C PRO A 58 -16.65 -15.66 0.21
N ALA A 59 -16.49 -16.61 -0.70
CA ALA A 59 -15.29 -17.45 -0.82
C ALA A 59 -13.96 -16.69 -0.90
N ASP A 60 -13.95 -15.55 -1.60
CA ASP A 60 -12.75 -14.72 -1.73
C ASP A 60 -12.37 -14.02 -0.42
N ILE A 61 -13.37 -13.58 0.34
CA ILE A 61 -13.18 -13.00 1.68
C ILE A 61 -12.77 -14.08 2.66
N GLU A 62 -13.43 -15.22 2.60
CA GLU A 62 -13.16 -16.40 3.45
C GLU A 62 -11.68 -16.79 3.31
N LYS A 63 -11.20 -16.94 2.09
CA LYS A 63 -9.80 -17.25 1.81
C LYS A 63 -8.85 -16.18 2.37
N ALA A 64 -9.18 -14.94 2.20
CA ALA A 64 -8.37 -13.84 2.73
C ALA A 64 -8.37 -13.84 4.26
N UNK A 65 -9.52 -14.04 4.90
CA UNK A 65 -9.62 -14.03 6.15
C UNK A 65 -8.87 -15.04 6.72
N GLN A 66 -8.87 -16.28 6.22
CA GLN A 66 -8.10 -17.40 6.77
C GLN A 66 -6.58 -17.19 6.58
N GLY A 67 -6.17 -16.80 5.38
CA GLY A 67 -4.75 -16.53 5.09
C GLY A 67 -4.15 -15.48 6.03
N MET A 68 -4.90 -14.42 6.32
CA MET A 68 -4.46 -13.37 7.26
C MET A 68 -4.29 -13.94 8.68
N ALA A 69 -5.23 -14.76 9.13
CA ALA A 69 -5.17 -15.39 10.45
C ALA A 69 -3.97 -16.33 10.57
N ASP A 70 -3.70 -17.10 9.52
CA ASP A 70 -2.55 -18.01 9.47
C ASP A 70 -1.24 -17.21 9.55
N GLU A 71 -1.11 -16.17 8.72
CA GLU A 71 0.07 -15.30 8.70
C GLU A 71 0.31 -14.63 10.06
N ILE A 72 -0.74 -14.10 10.69
CA ILE A 72 -0.64 -13.47 12.02
C ILE A 72 -0.22 -14.51 13.07
N SER A 73 -0.82 -15.71 13.02
CA SER A 73 -0.48 -16.78 13.97
C SER A 73 0.99 -17.18 13.86
N ASP A 74 1.47 -17.36 12.65
CA ASP A 74 2.89 -17.68 12.38
C ASP A 74 3.82 -16.57 12.87
N MET A 75 3.44 -15.32 12.64
CA MET A 75 4.23 -14.17 13.10
C MET A 75 4.29 -14.12 14.64
N LEU A 76 3.18 -14.40 15.32
CA LEU A 76 3.14 -14.44 16.80
C LEU A 76 3.98 -15.59 17.35
N ILE A 77 3.91 -16.78 16.75
CA ILE A 77 4.71 -17.95 17.14
C ILE A 77 6.20 -17.63 16.98
N ASN A 78 6.57 -16.94 15.90
CA ASN A 78 7.96 -16.56 15.60
C ASN A 78 8.37 -15.25 16.28
N LYS A 79 7.55 -14.71 17.21
CA LYS A 79 7.84 -13.51 18.01
C LYS A 79 8.20 -12.29 17.16
N ARG A 80 7.52 -12.10 16.02
CA ARG A 80 7.69 -10.90 15.21
C ARG A 80 7.18 -9.67 15.96
N SER A 81 7.71 -8.53 15.63
CA SER A 81 7.36 -7.26 16.30
C SER A 81 5.94 -6.80 15.95
N ASP A 82 5.34 -6.05 16.86
CA ASP A 82 4.01 -5.46 16.65
C ASP A 82 3.92 -4.63 15.35
N PRO A 83 4.92 -3.78 15.02
CA PRO A 83 4.88 -3.06 13.73
C PRO A 83 4.83 -3.98 12.50
N GLU A 84 5.55 -5.10 12.51
CA GLU A 84 5.50 -6.07 11.39
C GLU A 84 4.11 -6.68 11.26
N ILE A 85 3.51 -7.06 12.39
CA ILE A 85 2.14 -7.65 12.41
C ILE A 85 1.13 -6.62 11.91
N ILE A 86 1.22 -5.37 12.38
CA ILE A 86 0.32 -4.29 11.94
C ILE A 86 0.48 -4.04 10.43
N ALA A 87 1.72 -4.01 9.93
CA ALA A 87 1.99 -3.84 8.50
C ALA A 87 1.35 -4.97 7.68
N THR A 88 1.42 -6.20 8.17
CA THR A 88 0.79 -7.37 7.52
C THR A 88 -0.74 -7.22 7.48
N ILE A 89 -1.35 -6.82 8.59
CA ILE A 89 -2.80 -6.57 8.64
C ILE A 89 -3.19 -5.50 7.61
N CYS A 90 -2.46 -4.39 7.57
CA CYS A 90 -2.73 -3.30 6.64
C CYS A 90 -2.55 -3.74 5.18
N ARG A 91 -1.47 -4.46 4.88
CA ARG A 91 -1.22 -5.00 3.53
C ARG A 91 -2.37 -5.89 3.06
N ASN A 92 -2.83 -6.81 3.89
CA ASN A 92 -3.95 -7.70 3.57
C ASN A 92 -5.26 -6.91 3.40
N CYS A 93 -5.51 -5.94 4.25
CA CYS A 93 -6.67 -5.04 4.12
C CYS A 93 -6.67 -4.30 2.78
N PHE A 94 -5.51 -3.73 2.40
CA PHE A 94 -5.37 -3.06 1.11
C PHE A 94 -5.61 -4.02 -0.06
N ALA A 95 -5.04 -5.23 -0.01
CA ALA A 95 -5.22 -6.23 -1.06
C ALA A 95 -6.70 -6.62 -1.25
N MET A 96 -7.45 -6.79 -0.16
CA MET A 96 -8.89 -7.09 -0.22
C MET A 96 -9.68 -5.92 -0.82
N ARG A 97 -9.29 -4.69 -0.50
CA ARG A 97 -9.93 -3.48 -1.04
C ARG A 97 -9.62 -3.30 -2.52
N GLU A 98 -8.37 -3.53 -2.93
CA GLU A 98 -7.96 -3.46 -4.36
C GLU A 98 -8.72 -4.46 -5.22
N LYS A 99 -8.94 -5.66 -4.71
CA LYS A 99 -9.68 -6.72 -5.44
C LYS A 99 -11.18 -6.49 -5.45
N GLY A 100 -11.66 -5.52 -4.69
CA GLY A 100 -13.10 -5.25 -4.58
C GLY A 100 -13.85 -6.22 -3.66
N SER A 101 -13.16 -7.17 -3.03
CA SER A 101 -13.79 -8.15 -2.13
C SER A 101 -14.58 -7.45 -1.02
N MET A 102 -14.01 -6.39 -0.44
CA MET A 102 -14.66 -5.62 0.62
C MET A 102 -15.96 -4.95 0.18
N CYS A 103 -16.15 -4.74 -1.14
CA CYS A 103 -17.37 -4.08 -1.64
C CYS A 103 -18.63 -4.93 -1.37
N GLN A 104 -18.49 -6.24 -1.24
CA GLN A 104 -19.60 -7.14 -0.94
C GLN A 104 -20.13 -6.97 0.49
N LEU A 105 -19.29 -6.45 1.38
CA LEU A 105 -19.63 -6.25 2.80
C LEU A 105 -19.91 -4.79 3.15
N HIS A 106 -19.57 -3.86 2.25
CA HIS A 106 -19.75 -2.44 2.49
C HIS A 106 -21.22 -2.04 2.33
N PRO A 107 -21.77 -1.25 3.25
CA PRO A 107 -23.20 -0.94 3.23
C PRO A 107 -23.66 0.01 2.11
N VAL A 108 -22.73 0.51 1.30
CA VAL A 108 -23.05 1.45 0.20
C VAL A 108 -23.09 0.68 -1.11
N ASP A 109 -24.27 0.56 -1.69
CA ASP A 109 -24.47 -0.12 -2.98
C ASP A 109 -23.64 0.52 -4.08
N ASN A 110 -23.05 -0.31 -4.93
CA ASN A 110 -22.24 0.09 -6.07
C ASN A 110 -21.05 1.00 -5.71
N CYS A 111 -20.60 0.96 -4.45
CA CYS A 111 -19.44 1.72 -4.02
C CYS A 111 -18.17 1.22 -4.72
N ARG A 112 -17.50 2.10 -5.46
CA ARG A 112 -16.24 1.81 -6.16
C ARG A 112 -15.07 2.63 -5.64
N VAL A 113 -15.21 3.21 -4.45
CA VAL A 113 -14.19 4.09 -3.87
C VAL A 113 -12.82 3.40 -3.80
N CYS A 114 -12.77 2.16 -3.28
CA CYS A 114 -11.51 1.43 -3.15
C CYS A 114 -10.89 1.09 -4.50
N MET A 115 -11.72 0.75 -5.49
CA MET A 115 -11.26 0.45 -6.85
C MET A 115 -10.76 1.72 -7.56
N ASN A 116 -11.38 2.86 -7.29
CA ASN A 116 -10.95 4.14 -7.85
C ASN A 116 -9.66 4.64 -7.19
N ILE A 117 -9.45 4.37 -5.90
CA ILE A 117 -8.19 4.64 -5.21
C ILE A 117 -7.06 3.81 -5.85
N ARG A 118 -7.36 2.62 -6.34
CA ARG A 118 -6.40 1.79 -7.08
C ARG A 118 -5.84 2.50 -8.32
N SER A 119 -6.67 3.26 -9.03
CA SER A 119 -6.21 4.00 -10.22
C SER A 119 -5.18 5.08 -9.88
N GLN A 120 -5.11 5.46 -8.59
CA GLN A 120 -4.11 6.41 -8.10
C GLN A 120 -2.87 5.70 -7.52
N GLY A 121 -2.86 4.36 -7.53
CA GLY A 121 -1.79 3.53 -6.96
C GLY A 121 -1.83 3.45 -5.42
N PRO A 122 -1.23 2.45 -4.83
CA PRO A 122 -1.09 2.37 -3.38
C PRO A 122 -0.34 3.60 -2.85
N VAL A 123 -0.79 4.13 -1.74
CA VAL A 123 -0.18 5.33 -1.11
C VAL A 123 1.33 5.14 -0.92
N GLY A 124 1.76 3.91 -0.54
CA GLY A 124 3.17 3.59 -0.39
C GLY A 124 3.96 3.72 -1.69
N LYS A 125 3.42 3.17 -2.78
CA LYS A 125 4.08 3.24 -4.09
C LYS A 125 4.13 4.67 -4.64
N ARG A 126 3.07 5.46 -4.43
CA ARG A 126 3.07 6.87 -4.85
C ARG A 126 4.12 7.66 -4.08
N LYS A 127 4.23 7.42 -2.78
CA LYS A 127 5.25 8.06 -1.95
C LYS A 127 6.65 7.64 -2.39
N GLU A 128 6.87 6.35 -2.63
CA GLU A 128 8.16 5.79 -3.09
C GLU A 128 8.62 6.46 -4.39
N VAL A 129 7.73 6.52 -5.39
CA VAL A 129 8.01 7.15 -6.69
C VAL A 129 8.28 8.66 -6.52
N LEU A 130 7.56 9.32 -5.61
CA LEU A 130 7.80 10.73 -5.31
C LEU A 130 9.16 10.94 -4.63
N ASP A 131 9.50 10.09 -3.65
CA ASP A 131 10.78 10.12 -2.95
C ASP A 131 11.94 9.85 -3.92
N ASP A 132 11.76 8.96 -4.92
CA ASP A 132 12.76 8.70 -5.95
C ASP A 132 13.05 9.97 -6.79
N VAL A 133 12.00 10.72 -7.17
CA VAL A 133 12.19 11.96 -7.93
C VAL A 133 12.86 13.02 -7.05
N HIS A 134 12.50 13.12 -5.77
CA HIS A 134 13.18 14.03 -4.84
C HIS A 134 14.68 13.67 -4.72
N ALA A 135 15.00 12.38 -4.59
CA ALA A 135 16.39 11.93 -4.50
C ALA A 135 17.17 12.26 -5.78
N ALA A 136 16.55 12.03 -6.94
CA ALA A 136 17.17 12.35 -8.23
C ALA A 136 17.41 13.86 -8.39
N VAL A 137 16.46 14.68 -7.95
CA VAL A 137 16.64 16.15 -7.95
C VAL A 137 17.85 16.54 -7.10
N LYS A 138 17.96 16.00 -5.88
CA LYS A 138 19.09 16.27 -4.99
C LYS A 138 20.44 15.87 -5.59
N ILE A 139 20.48 14.77 -6.34
CA ILE A 139 21.70 14.35 -7.05
C ILE A 139 22.07 15.37 -8.13
N LEU A 140 21.07 15.83 -8.89
CA LEU A 140 21.30 16.83 -9.95
C LEU A 140 21.63 18.23 -9.42
N GLU A 141 21.19 18.56 -8.23
CA GLU A 141 21.56 19.83 -7.56
C GLU A 141 23.00 19.83 -7.03
N GLY A 142 23.72 18.72 -7.19
CA GLY A 142 25.12 18.61 -6.76
C GLY A 142 26.09 19.34 -7.66
N PRO A 143 27.34 19.53 -7.19
CA PRO A 143 28.35 20.38 -7.89
C PRO A 143 28.84 19.81 -9.22
N LEU A 144 28.61 18.54 -9.50
CA LEU A 144 29.06 17.91 -10.76
C LEU A 144 28.02 18.02 -11.87
N SER A 145 26.79 18.37 -11.53
CA SER A 145 25.67 18.34 -12.46
C SER A 145 25.83 19.24 -13.69
N PRO A 146 26.37 20.47 -13.58
CA PRO A 146 26.58 21.32 -14.77
C PRO A 146 27.48 20.70 -15.83
N HIS A 147 28.35 19.76 -15.44
CA HIS A 147 29.25 19.09 -16.37
C HIS A 147 28.65 17.84 -17.03
N ILE A 148 27.58 17.33 -16.48
CA ILE A 148 26.94 16.06 -16.90
C ILE A 148 25.61 16.33 -17.62
N VAL A 149 24.90 17.35 -17.16
CA VAL A 149 23.57 17.67 -17.67
C VAL A 149 23.67 18.48 -18.96
N PRO A 150 22.97 18.13 -20.03
CA PRO A 150 22.96 18.90 -21.27
C PRO A 150 22.43 20.33 -21.07
N GLU A 151 22.92 21.27 -21.86
CA GLU A 151 22.46 22.66 -21.86
C GLU A 151 20.99 22.84 -22.26
N VAL A 152 20.35 21.78 -22.69
CA VAL A 152 18.93 21.79 -23.06
C VAL A 152 18.00 21.54 -21.88
N ARG A 153 16.75 21.89 -22.07
CA ARG A 153 15.67 21.70 -21.10
C ARG A 153 15.65 20.26 -20.57
N ILE A 154 15.84 20.10 -19.30
CA ILE A 154 15.81 18.80 -18.64
C ILE A 154 14.67 18.72 -17.65
N ASN A 155 14.24 17.53 -17.41
CA ASN A 155 13.30 17.24 -16.34
C ASN A 155 13.51 15.78 -15.91
N ILE A 156 12.94 15.44 -14.77
CA ILE A 156 12.98 14.08 -14.22
C ILE A 156 11.55 13.60 -14.09
N ALA A 157 11.33 12.34 -14.43
CA ALA A 157 10.03 11.71 -14.24
C ALA A 157 10.21 10.27 -13.79
N SER A 158 9.33 9.83 -12.94
CA SER A 158 9.23 8.43 -12.52
C SER A 158 7.76 8.00 -12.60
N ALA A 159 7.51 6.71 -12.76
CA ALA A 159 6.16 6.19 -12.95
C ALA A 159 5.85 5.05 -11.99
N LEU A 160 4.61 5.01 -11.54
CA LEU A 160 4.10 3.84 -10.84
C LEU A 160 4.28 2.59 -11.72
N PRO A 161 4.55 1.43 -11.13
CA PRO A 161 4.74 0.19 -11.91
C PRO A 161 3.60 -0.13 -12.87
N ASP A 162 2.37 0.21 -12.48
CA ASP A 162 1.15 -0.05 -13.23
C ASP A 162 0.58 1.20 -13.92
N ALA A 163 1.40 2.25 -14.07
CA ALA A 163 0.95 3.49 -14.72
C ALA A 163 0.59 3.26 -16.18
N ASP A 164 -0.61 3.69 -16.57
CA ASP A 164 -1.12 3.65 -17.93
C ASP A 164 -1.36 5.04 -18.52
N GLY A 165 -1.25 6.07 -17.69
CA GLY A 165 -1.45 7.47 -18.06
C GLY A 165 -0.69 8.43 -17.16
N SER A 166 -0.80 9.73 -17.46
CA SER A 166 -0.06 10.78 -16.77
C SER A 166 -0.36 10.85 -15.27
N ALA A 167 -1.55 10.45 -14.84
CA ALA A 167 -1.91 10.44 -13.42
C ALA A 167 -1.06 9.46 -12.60
N GLY A 168 -0.39 8.49 -13.25
CA GLY A 168 0.54 7.55 -12.62
C GLY A 168 2.01 7.95 -12.76
N VAL A 169 2.31 9.12 -13.34
CA VAL A 169 3.68 9.59 -13.57
C VAL A 169 3.91 10.88 -12.78
N VAL A 170 4.99 10.91 -12.00
CA VAL A 170 5.44 12.09 -11.28
C VAL A 170 6.56 12.79 -12.05
N ALA A 171 6.54 14.11 -12.08
CA ALA A 171 7.59 14.92 -12.70
C ALA A 171 7.65 16.29 -12.02
N ILE A 172 8.70 17.07 -12.30
CA ILE A 172 8.77 18.46 -11.84
C ILE A 172 7.87 19.32 -12.74
N PRO A 173 6.90 20.07 -12.20
CA PRO A 173 6.14 21.04 -13.00
C PRO A 173 7.07 22.05 -13.66
N GLY A 174 6.94 22.20 -14.97
CA GLY A 174 7.85 23.06 -15.74
C GLY A 174 9.10 22.33 -16.15
N ARG A 175 10.17 22.44 -15.38
CA ARG A 175 11.48 21.82 -15.66
C ARG A 175 12.48 22.13 -14.55
N LEU A 176 13.62 21.46 -14.62
CA LEU A 176 14.82 21.86 -13.88
C LEU A 176 15.50 23.01 -14.62
N LEU A 177 16.03 23.97 -13.88
CA LEU A 177 16.70 25.14 -14.42
C LEU A 177 18.14 25.20 -13.95
N GLU A 178 19.02 25.65 -14.83
CA GLU A 178 20.38 26.05 -14.44
C GLU A 178 20.34 27.51 -13.96
N ILE A 179 20.74 27.75 -12.74
CA ILE A 179 20.79 29.08 -12.13
C ILE A 179 22.21 29.25 -11.54
N ARG A 180 23.01 30.14 -12.15
CA ARG A 180 24.35 30.43 -11.70
C ARG A 180 25.26 29.18 -11.63
N GLY A 181 25.14 28.29 -12.59
CA GLY A 181 25.95 27.08 -12.65
C GLY A 181 25.44 25.93 -11.78
N GLU A 182 24.26 26.07 -11.16
CA GLU A 182 23.63 25.02 -10.37
C GLU A 182 22.30 24.61 -10.97
N ILE A 183 22.01 23.33 -10.96
CA ILE A 183 20.70 22.82 -11.39
C ILE A 183 19.73 22.95 -10.20
N LYS A 184 18.53 23.48 -10.44
CA LYS A 184 17.52 23.68 -9.38
C LYS A 184 16.12 23.33 -9.87
N ALA A 185 15.37 22.68 -9.01
CA ALA A 185 13.91 22.54 -9.13
C ALA A 185 13.27 23.73 -8.43
N LEU A 186 12.43 24.46 -9.14
CA LEU A 186 11.72 25.60 -8.54
C LEU A 186 10.37 25.22 -7.92
N THR A 187 9.93 23.99 -8.20
CA THR A 187 8.64 23.48 -7.70
C THR A 187 8.84 22.04 -7.19
N GLU A 188 7.94 21.61 -6.33
CA GLU A 188 7.92 20.23 -5.85
C GLU A 188 7.43 19.28 -6.97
N PRO A 189 7.90 18.03 -6.96
CA PRO A 189 7.39 17.02 -7.90
C PRO A 189 5.90 16.77 -7.71
N GLU A 190 5.17 16.63 -8.80
CA GLU A 190 3.73 16.37 -8.76
C GLU A 190 3.34 15.28 -9.76
N PHE A 191 2.33 14.49 -9.39
CA PHE A 191 1.71 13.53 -10.30
C PHE A 191 0.91 14.28 -11.38
N GLY A 192 1.06 13.82 -12.63
CA GLY A 192 0.38 14.44 -13.76
C GLY A 192 0.99 15.74 -14.25
N ALA A 193 2.12 16.16 -13.70
CA ALA A 193 2.76 17.45 -13.98
C ALA A 193 3.13 17.66 -15.46
N SER A 194 3.38 16.58 -16.22
CA SER A 194 3.83 16.69 -17.60
C SER A 194 3.24 15.59 -18.49
N GLN A 195 2.31 15.95 -19.34
CA GLN A 195 1.74 15.04 -20.34
C GLN A 195 2.82 14.52 -21.30
N HIS A 196 3.71 15.40 -21.72
CA HIS A 196 4.78 15.07 -22.67
C HIS A 196 5.77 14.05 -22.08
N LEU A 197 6.28 14.30 -20.87
CA LEU A 197 7.19 13.36 -20.21
C LEU A 197 6.50 12.04 -19.91
N SER A 198 5.25 12.08 -19.49
CA SER A 198 4.46 10.88 -19.25
C SER A 198 4.36 10.01 -20.51
N ALA A 199 4.09 10.63 -21.64
CA ALA A 199 4.00 9.92 -22.93
C ALA A 199 5.36 9.26 -23.29
N ILE A 200 6.47 9.99 -23.11
CA ILE A 200 7.81 9.47 -23.39
C ILE A 200 8.14 8.29 -22.47
N LEU A 201 7.95 8.47 -21.17
CA LEU A 201 8.31 7.46 -20.17
C LEU A 201 7.48 6.18 -20.35
N LEU A 202 6.17 6.33 -20.55
CA LEU A 202 5.29 5.19 -20.73
C LEU A 202 5.54 4.47 -22.06
N ALA A 203 5.95 5.19 -23.11
CA ALA A 203 6.36 4.59 -24.38
C ALA A 203 7.67 3.82 -24.22
N ALA A 204 8.64 4.37 -23.51
CA ALA A 204 9.90 3.70 -23.20
C ALA A 204 9.67 2.41 -22.40
N LYS A 205 8.83 2.49 -21.37
CA LYS A 205 8.50 1.36 -20.50
C LYS A 205 7.82 0.22 -21.27
N ARG A 206 6.97 0.54 -22.25
CA ARG A 206 6.34 -0.47 -23.12
C ARG A 206 7.37 -1.18 -23.99
N LYS A 207 8.40 -0.47 -24.46
CA LYS A 207 9.48 -1.08 -25.28
C LYS A 207 10.49 -1.86 -24.45
N GLN A 208 10.73 -1.44 -23.23
CA GLN A 208 11.69 -2.06 -22.33
C GLN A 208 11.04 -2.21 -20.94
N PRO A 209 10.30 -3.32 -20.71
CA PRO A 209 9.57 -3.52 -19.45
C PRO A 209 10.45 -3.54 -18.18
N ASP A 210 11.75 -3.80 -18.35
CA ASP A 210 12.70 -3.87 -17.22
C ASP A 210 13.15 -2.48 -16.74
N ILE A 211 12.80 -1.42 -17.45
CA ILE A 211 13.07 -0.05 -16.99
C ILE A 211 12.20 0.19 -15.74
N LYS A 212 12.88 0.35 -14.62
CA LYS A 212 12.20 0.79 -13.40
C LYS A 212 11.95 2.30 -13.57
N GLY A 213 10.69 2.67 -13.53
CA GLY A 213 10.28 4.06 -13.56
C GLY A 213 10.50 4.70 -12.19
#